data_bd67d8bcfd6fb3644fe2c29b86d6f3e2
#
_entry.id   bd67d8bcfd6fb3644fe2c29b86d6f3e2
#
_cell.length_a   1.000
_cell.length_b   1.000
_cell.length_c   1.000
_cell.angle_alpha   90.00
_cell.angle_beta   90.00
_cell.angle_gamma   90.00
#
_symmetry.space_group_name_H-M   'P 1'
#
loop_
_entity.id
_entity.type
_entity.pdbx_description
1 polymer ?
#
loop_
_entity_poly.entity_id
_entity_poly.type
_entity_poly.pdbx_seq_one_letter_code
_entity_poly.pdbx_strand_id
1 'polypeptide(L)'
;YGLIDNERILIRDRHEEICGDLISMNLIIKDDIKNIDSDIYLMTHTTNPFLSRHSVEAAIEKFKIAVKAEGADSLFTVNKVQDRFYDIDVQPINHDPANLIRTQDLDPWYQENSNLYLFSKDSFYKTDARIGANPTMLVTAPYESTDIDTPDDWELGEVMVEYYRKKGILSEL
;
A
#
# COMPACT_ATOMS: atom_id res chain seq x y z
N TYR A 1 12.51 -20.84 2.38
CA TYR A 1 13.32 -21.50 3.37
C TYR A 1 14.81 -21.10 3.31
N GLY A 2 15.41 -20.58 2.26
CA GLY A 2 16.80 -20.08 2.22
C GLY A 2 17.00 -18.64 2.73
N LEU A 3 15.97 -18.04 3.32
CA LEU A 3 16.02 -16.66 3.81
C LEU A 3 16.49 -16.56 5.27
N ILE A 4 16.36 -17.63 6.05
CA ILE A 4 16.63 -17.63 7.50
C ILE A 4 18.12 -17.38 7.81
N ASP A 5 19.02 -17.81 6.93
CA ASP A 5 20.47 -17.65 7.11
C ASP A 5 21.03 -16.35 6.48
N ASN A 6 20.16 -15.41 6.09
CA ASN A 6 20.59 -14.15 5.50
C ASN A 6 20.71 -13.06 6.59
N GLU A 7 21.91 -12.54 6.81
CA GLU A 7 22.20 -11.50 7.81
C GLU A 7 21.38 -10.20 7.64
N ARG A 8 20.74 -10.00 6.47
CA ARG A 8 19.85 -8.87 6.20
C ARG A 8 18.40 -9.10 6.58
N ILE A 9 18.08 -10.34 7.02
CA ILE A 9 16.71 -10.73 7.37
C ILE A 9 16.67 -11.00 8.87
N LEU A 10 15.84 -10.24 9.56
CA LEU A 10 15.54 -10.43 10.97
C LEU A 10 14.10 -10.96 11.10
N ILE A 11 13.97 -12.17 11.63
CA ILE A 11 12.66 -12.73 11.99
C ILE A 11 12.40 -12.37 13.45
N ARG A 12 11.23 -11.77 13.70
CA ARG A 12 10.81 -11.38 15.05
C ARG A 12 9.46 -12.02 15.36
N ASP A 13 9.36 -12.63 16.52
CA ASP A 13 8.09 -13.07 17.07
C ASP A 13 7.37 -11.89 17.71
N ARG A 14 6.07 -11.79 17.47
CA ARG A 14 5.22 -10.77 18.09
C ARG A 14 4.89 -11.17 19.53
N HIS A 15 4.81 -10.19 20.40
CA HIS A 15 4.25 -10.39 21.73
C HIS A 15 2.77 -10.77 21.65
N GLU A 16 2.30 -11.66 22.53
CA GLU A 16 0.90 -12.13 22.53
C GLU A 16 -0.11 -10.98 22.59
N GLU A 17 0.23 -9.90 23.28
CA GLU A 17 -0.62 -8.70 23.44
C GLU A 17 -0.90 -7.95 22.13
N ILE A 18 -0.06 -8.15 21.10
CA ILE A 18 -0.22 -7.54 19.77
C ILE A 18 -0.48 -8.59 18.68
N CYS A 19 -1.02 -9.76 19.08
CA CYS A 19 -1.49 -10.81 18.18
C CYS A 19 -3.03 -10.83 18.15
N GLY A 20 -3.59 -11.14 16.97
CA GLY A 20 -5.03 -11.31 16.76
C GLY A 20 -5.62 -10.33 15.75
N ASP A 21 -6.80 -10.69 15.24
CA ASP A 21 -7.45 -10.02 14.10
C ASP A 21 -7.94 -8.60 14.40
N LEU A 22 -8.14 -8.26 15.68
CA LEU A 22 -8.60 -6.94 16.11
C LEU A 22 -7.47 -5.99 16.49
N ILE A 23 -6.23 -6.44 16.39
CA ILE A 23 -5.08 -5.61 16.74
C ILE A 23 -4.75 -4.66 15.58
N SER A 24 -4.70 -3.38 15.87
CA SER A 24 -4.32 -2.36 14.90
C SER A 24 -2.91 -2.62 14.37
N MET A 25 -2.75 -2.56 13.04
CA MET A 25 -1.43 -2.66 12.40
C MET A 25 -0.45 -1.60 12.94
N ASN A 26 -0.92 -0.42 13.34
CA ASN A 26 -0.07 0.62 13.90
C ASN A 26 0.58 0.19 15.25
N LEU A 27 -0.06 -0.69 16.04
CA LEU A 27 0.55 -1.23 17.25
C LEU A 27 1.71 -2.19 16.93
N ILE A 28 1.54 -3.00 15.88
CA ILE A 28 2.57 -3.92 15.39
C ILE A 28 3.77 -3.13 14.85
N ILE A 29 3.50 -2.14 14.01
CA ILE A 29 4.54 -1.23 13.47
C ILE A 29 5.28 -0.51 14.61
N LYS A 30 4.55 -0.05 15.62
CA LYS A 30 5.15 0.62 16.79
C LYS A 30 6.12 -0.28 17.54
N ASP A 31 5.79 -1.57 17.66
CA ASP A 31 6.69 -2.56 18.27
C ASP A 31 7.92 -2.78 17.37
N ASP A 32 7.75 -2.87 16.06
CA ASP A 32 8.87 -3.01 15.12
C ASP A 32 9.81 -1.79 15.18
N ILE A 33 9.28 -0.56 15.18
CA ILE A 33 10.06 0.68 15.29
C ILE A 33 10.85 0.76 16.60
N LYS A 34 10.31 0.25 17.70
CA LYS A 34 11.01 0.22 18.99
C LYS A 34 12.22 -0.72 18.99
N ASN A 35 12.14 -1.79 18.22
CA ASN A 35 13.13 -2.85 18.22
C ASN A 35 14.12 -2.78 17.06
N ILE A 36 13.79 -2.05 16.00
CA ILE A 36 14.64 -1.90 14.80
C ILE A 36 14.84 -0.40 14.58
N ASP A 37 16.06 0.07 14.78
CA ASP A 37 16.38 1.49 14.64
C ASP A 37 16.65 1.84 13.17
N SER A 38 15.88 2.79 12.65
CA SER A 38 16.02 3.35 11.31
C SER A 38 15.36 4.73 11.25
N ASP A 39 15.82 5.59 10.35
CA ASP A 39 15.19 6.89 10.12
C ASP A 39 13.92 6.77 9.27
N ILE A 40 13.91 5.82 8.33
CA ILE A 40 12.83 5.57 7.38
C ILE A 40 12.45 4.09 7.40
N TYR A 41 11.17 3.83 7.42
CA TYR A 41 10.60 2.48 7.35
C TYR A 41 9.82 2.32 6.06
N LEU A 42 9.96 1.16 5.43
CA LEU A 42 9.15 0.71 4.32
C LEU A 42 8.37 -0.51 4.79
N MET A 43 7.06 -0.44 4.71
CA MET A 43 6.15 -1.52 5.07
C MET A 43 5.41 -2.01 3.83
N THR A 44 5.33 -3.33 3.67
CA THR A 44 4.49 -4.01 2.68
C THR A 44 3.63 -5.09 3.35
N HIS A 45 2.57 -5.51 2.68
CA HIS A 45 1.79 -6.67 3.09
C HIS A 45 2.19 -7.91 2.30
N THR A 46 2.23 -9.05 2.97
CA THR A 46 2.56 -10.36 2.34
C THR A 46 1.41 -10.88 1.47
N THR A 47 0.22 -10.37 1.69
CA THR A 47 -0.99 -10.69 0.93
C THR A 47 -1.09 -9.99 -0.42
N ASN A 48 -0.16 -9.07 -0.74
CA ASN A 48 -0.06 -8.40 -2.04
C ASN A 48 1.10 -8.97 -2.88
N PRO A 49 0.98 -10.17 -3.46
CA PRO A 49 2.09 -10.89 -4.09
C PRO A 49 2.56 -10.29 -5.43
N PHE A 50 1.80 -9.34 -6.00
CA PHE A 50 2.11 -8.72 -7.29
C PHE A 50 2.80 -7.35 -7.16
N LEU A 51 3.14 -6.91 -5.96
CA LEU A 51 3.89 -5.68 -5.76
C LEU A 51 5.26 -5.79 -6.44
N SER A 52 5.50 -4.97 -7.46
CA SER A 52 6.72 -5.05 -8.26
C SER A 52 7.90 -4.32 -7.61
N ARG A 53 9.10 -4.79 -7.91
CA ARG A 53 10.34 -4.09 -7.57
C ARG A 53 10.33 -2.66 -8.13
N HIS A 54 9.80 -2.47 -9.34
CA HIS A 54 9.69 -1.15 -9.96
C HIS A 54 8.86 -0.17 -9.11
N SER A 55 7.71 -0.61 -8.61
CA SER A 55 6.85 0.22 -7.74
C SER A 55 7.51 0.53 -6.41
N VAL A 56 8.26 -0.41 -5.84
CA VAL A 56 9.05 -0.17 -4.62
C VAL A 56 10.12 0.89 -4.86
N GLU A 57 10.91 0.78 -5.93
CA GLU A 57 11.95 1.74 -6.29
C GLU A 57 11.35 3.12 -6.59
N ALA A 58 10.25 3.18 -7.33
CA ALA A 58 9.52 4.41 -7.63
C ALA A 58 8.97 5.09 -6.37
N ALA A 59 8.45 4.32 -5.42
CA ALA A 59 7.97 4.85 -4.14
C ALA A 59 9.11 5.47 -3.32
N ILE A 60 10.25 4.79 -3.23
CA ILE A 60 11.43 5.29 -2.52
C ILE A 60 11.93 6.60 -3.14
N GLU A 61 12.02 6.66 -4.47
CA GLU A 61 12.51 7.85 -5.16
C GLU A 61 11.52 9.01 -5.04
N LYS A 62 10.23 8.75 -5.23
CA LYS A 62 9.17 9.76 -5.03
C LYS A 62 9.18 10.32 -3.61
N PHE A 63 9.31 9.45 -2.60
CA PHE A 63 9.37 9.88 -1.20
C PHE A 63 10.57 10.79 -0.93
N LYS A 64 11.76 10.43 -1.41
CA LYS A 64 12.96 11.27 -1.26
C LYS A 64 12.79 12.65 -1.88
N ILE A 65 12.15 12.73 -3.04
CA ILE A 65 11.85 14.01 -3.71
C ILE A 65 10.84 14.81 -2.90
N ALA A 66 9.72 14.19 -2.49
CA ALA A 66 8.64 14.85 -1.77
C ALA A 66 9.09 15.36 -0.38
N VAL A 67 9.95 14.61 0.33
CA VAL A 67 10.54 15.08 1.59
C VAL A 67 11.32 16.38 1.39
N LYS A 68 12.12 16.47 0.32
CA LYS A 68 12.95 17.65 0.05
C LYS A 68 12.17 18.84 -0.49
N ALA A 69 11.20 18.60 -1.38
CA ALA A 69 10.49 19.64 -2.10
C ALA A 69 9.26 20.15 -1.36
N GLU A 70 8.56 19.27 -0.64
CA GLU A 70 7.23 19.51 -0.08
C GLU A 70 7.17 19.27 1.43
N GLY A 71 8.27 18.78 2.04
CA GLY A 71 8.32 18.43 3.46
C GLY A 71 7.44 17.21 3.79
N ALA A 72 7.21 16.32 2.81
CA ALA A 72 6.42 15.13 3.05
C ALA A 72 7.04 14.26 4.16
N ASP A 73 6.22 13.69 5.01
CA ASP A 73 6.63 12.87 6.14
C ASP A 73 6.29 11.39 5.99
N SER A 74 5.43 11.07 5.01
CA SER A 74 5.04 9.71 4.67
C SER A 74 4.61 9.61 3.20
N LEU A 75 4.57 8.37 2.70
CA LEU A 75 4.03 8.02 1.38
C LEU A 75 3.23 6.72 1.50
N PHE A 76 2.12 6.63 0.79
CA PHE A 76 1.35 5.40 0.64
C PHE A 76 0.92 5.17 -0.80
N THR A 77 0.61 3.94 -1.14
CA THR A 77 0.20 3.57 -2.49
C THR A 77 -1.31 3.57 -2.64
N VAL A 78 -1.77 3.91 -3.85
CA VAL A 78 -3.18 4.07 -4.17
C VAL A 78 -3.52 3.53 -5.56
N ASN A 79 -4.78 3.14 -5.74
CA ASN A 79 -5.41 2.97 -7.03
C ASN A 79 -6.06 4.29 -7.45
N LYS A 80 -5.83 4.68 -8.71
CA LYS A 80 -6.59 5.77 -9.31
C LYS A 80 -7.93 5.23 -9.80
N VAL A 81 -9.05 5.75 -9.29
CA VAL A 81 -10.41 5.34 -9.59
C VAL A 81 -11.18 6.49 -10.23
N GLN A 82 -11.82 6.26 -11.37
CA GLN A 82 -12.65 7.23 -12.08
C GLN A 82 -14.03 6.62 -12.35
N ASP A 83 -14.78 6.38 -11.27
CA ASP A 83 -16.11 5.80 -11.28
C ASP A 83 -17.12 6.74 -10.62
N ARG A 84 -18.42 6.44 -10.75
CA ARG A 84 -19.48 7.18 -10.08
C ARG A 84 -19.76 6.54 -8.73
N PHE A 85 -19.68 7.34 -7.68
CA PHE A 85 -19.94 6.90 -6.33
C PHE A 85 -21.26 7.47 -5.80
N TYR A 86 -21.94 6.68 -5.01
CA TYR A 86 -23.11 7.05 -4.23
C TYR A 86 -22.87 6.73 -2.77
N ASP A 87 -23.46 7.50 -1.88
CA ASP A 87 -23.49 7.19 -0.46
C ASP A 87 -24.57 6.15 -0.12
N ILE A 88 -24.69 5.80 1.17
CA ILE A 88 -25.66 4.80 1.64
C ILE A 88 -27.12 5.27 1.46
N ASP A 89 -27.35 6.58 1.39
CA ASP A 89 -28.66 7.19 1.18
C ASP A 89 -28.96 7.41 -0.32
N VAL A 90 -28.15 6.78 -1.19
CA VAL A 90 -28.26 6.83 -2.66
C VAL A 90 -28.08 8.25 -3.21
N GLN A 91 -27.32 9.11 -2.51
CA GLN A 91 -26.98 10.42 -3.02
C GLN A 91 -25.69 10.34 -3.84
N PRO A 92 -25.62 10.99 -5.01
CA PRO A 92 -24.40 11.01 -5.80
C PRO A 92 -23.31 11.82 -5.07
N ILE A 93 -22.08 11.26 -5.03
CA ILE A 93 -20.97 11.88 -4.29
C ILE A 93 -20.10 12.74 -5.23
N ASN A 94 -19.74 12.22 -6.40
CA ASN A 94 -18.72 12.80 -7.26
C ASN A 94 -19.20 13.09 -8.68
N HIS A 95 -20.50 13.08 -8.91
CA HIS A 95 -21.08 13.35 -10.22
C HIS A 95 -22.49 13.94 -10.11
N ASP A 96 -22.99 14.54 -11.20
CA ASP A 96 -24.36 14.98 -11.34
C ASP A 96 -25.14 14.00 -12.23
N PRO A 97 -26.16 13.28 -11.71
CA PRO A 97 -26.97 12.36 -12.51
C PRO A 97 -27.77 13.05 -13.61
N ALA A 98 -28.06 14.35 -13.47
CA ALA A 98 -28.76 15.13 -14.49
C ALA A 98 -27.83 15.62 -15.61
N ASN A 99 -26.51 15.63 -15.38
CA ASN A 99 -25.50 16.06 -16.34
C ASN A 99 -24.37 15.03 -16.44
N LEU A 100 -24.66 13.89 -17.07
CA LEU A 100 -23.72 12.76 -17.17
C LEU A 100 -22.56 13.08 -18.11
N ILE A 101 -21.37 13.21 -17.56
CA ILE A 101 -20.11 13.19 -18.31
C ILE A 101 -19.54 11.76 -18.32
N ARG A 102 -18.59 11.47 -19.22
CA ARG A 102 -17.95 10.15 -19.26
C ARG A 102 -17.16 9.89 -17.99
N THR A 103 -17.06 8.64 -17.54
CA THR A 103 -16.34 8.32 -16.29
C THR A 103 -14.86 8.72 -16.34
N GLN A 104 -14.22 8.60 -17.51
CA GLN A 104 -12.83 9.02 -17.70
C GLN A 104 -12.62 10.55 -17.63
N ASP A 105 -13.68 11.35 -17.67
CA ASP A 105 -13.63 12.81 -17.54
C ASP A 105 -13.99 13.29 -16.13
N LEU A 106 -14.37 12.37 -15.23
CA LEU A 106 -14.56 12.68 -13.81
C LEU A 106 -13.23 12.98 -13.14
N ASP A 107 -13.25 13.81 -12.11
CA ASP A 107 -12.11 13.98 -11.24
C ASP A 107 -11.75 12.65 -10.59
N PRO A 108 -10.48 12.23 -10.63
CA PRO A 108 -10.07 10.96 -10.08
C PRO A 108 -10.12 10.95 -8.56
N TRP A 109 -10.57 9.84 -8.02
CA TRP A 109 -10.41 9.51 -6.61
C TRP A 109 -9.25 8.54 -6.43
N TYR A 110 -8.69 8.50 -5.23
CA TYR A 110 -7.55 7.67 -4.91
C TYR A 110 -7.90 6.76 -3.75
N GLN A 111 -8.00 5.47 -4.06
CA GLN A 111 -8.28 4.42 -3.09
C GLN A 111 -6.96 3.93 -2.50
N GLU A 112 -6.80 4.01 -1.17
CA GLU A 112 -5.68 3.34 -0.48
C GLU A 112 -5.72 1.83 -0.77
N ASN A 113 -4.60 1.28 -1.27
CA ASN A 113 -4.55 -0.11 -1.70
C ASN A 113 -3.66 -1.01 -0.83
N SER A 114 -3.18 -0.50 0.25
CA SER A 114 -2.39 -1.21 1.26
C SER A 114 -1.10 -1.90 0.79
N ASN A 115 -0.66 -1.71 -0.45
CA ASN A 115 0.53 -2.37 -0.98
C ASN A 115 1.82 -1.96 -0.27
N LEU A 116 2.04 -0.64 -0.12
CA LEU A 116 3.29 -0.12 0.37
C LEU A 116 3.09 1.20 1.12
N TYR A 117 3.83 1.35 2.21
CA TYR A 117 3.93 2.56 3.01
C TYR A 117 5.39 2.90 3.26
N LEU A 118 5.73 4.17 3.12
CA LEU A 118 6.99 4.75 3.55
C LEU A 118 6.71 5.84 4.58
N PHE A 119 7.43 5.85 5.68
CA PHE A 119 7.27 6.87 6.72
C PHE A 119 8.56 7.03 7.52
N SER A 120 8.74 8.24 8.06
CA SER A 120 9.85 8.48 8.97
C SER A 120 9.49 8.05 10.40
N LYS A 121 10.53 7.73 11.18
CA LYS A 121 10.39 7.46 12.62
C LYS A 121 9.68 8.59 13.35
N ASP A 122 10.08 9.82 13.05
CA ASP A 122 9.49 11.01 13.66
C ASP A 122 8.04 11.24 13.30
N SER A 123 7.67 10.99 12.04
CA SER A 123 6.29 11.07 11.58
C SER A 123 5.40 10.08 12.32
N PHE A 124 5.84 8.81 12.38
CA PHE A 124 5.10 7.77 13.08
C PHE A 124 4.84 8.14 14.54
N TYR A 125 5.85 8.60 15.28
CA TYR A 125 5.67 8.98 16.68
C TYR A 125 4.80 10.22 16.91
N LYS A 126 4.69 11.11 15.92
CA LYS A 126 3.81 12.29 15.99
C LYS A 126 2.33 11.92 15.78
N THR A 127 2.05 10.97 14.91
CA THR A 127 0.67 10.64 14.51
C THR A 127 0.19 9.31 15.09
N ASP A 128 1.09 8.49 15.62
CA ASP A 128 0.89 7.10 16.03
C ASP A 128 0.31 6.24 14.89
N ALA A 129 0.69 6.58 13.63
CA ALA A 129 0.19 5.98 12.41
C ALA A 129 1.24 5.93 11.30
N ARG A 130 1.10 4.94 10.39
CA ARG A 130 1.94 4.77 9.20
C ARG A 130 1.73 5.85 8.12
N ILE A 131 0.62 6.58 8.19
CA ILE A 131 0.36 7.76 7.37
C ILE A 131 0.50 8.97 8.27
N GLY A 132 1.43 9.85 7.94
CA GLY A 132 1.78 11.01 8.74
C GLY A 132 0.84 12.21 8.53
N ALA A 133 1.28 13.37 8.98
CA ALA A 133 0.51 14.61 8.91
C ALA A 133 0.60 15.30 7.53
N ASN A 134 1.69 15.05 6.77
CA ASN A 134 1.90 15.60 5.43
C ASN A 134 2.25 14.46 4.44
N PRO A 135 1.29 13.57 4.11
CA PRO A 135 1.54 12.43 3.26
C PRO A 135 1.61 12.81 1.78
N THR A 136 2.38 12.05 1.00
CA THR A 136 2.26 11.97 -0.45
C THR A 136 1.77 10.58 -0.86
N MET A 137 1.31 10.42 -2.10
CA MET A 137 0.81 9.12 -2.58
C MET A 137 1.44 8.74 -3.92
N LEU A 138 1.55 7.43 -4.18
CA LEU A 138 1.99 6.86 -5.44
C LEU A 138 0.86 5.99 -6.02
N VAL A 139 0.48 6.26 -7.27
CA VAL A 139 -0.44 5.39 -8.00
C VAL A 139 0.33 4.18 -8.51
N THR A 140 -0.12 2.98 -8.17
CA THR A 140 0.43 1.71 -8.66
C THR A 140 -0.42 1.13 -9.79
N ALA A 141 0.10 0.15 -10.50
CA ALA A 141 -0.68 -0.58 -11.49
C ALA A 141 -1.82 -1.37 -10.81
N PRO A 142 -3.03 -1.44 -11.38
CA PRO A 142 -4.18 -2.07 -10.73
C PRO A 142 -3.96 -3.52 -10.30
N TYR A 143 -3.16 -4.29 -11.06
CA TYR A 143 -2.86 -5.68 -10.71
C TYR A 143 -1.98 -5.82 -9.46
N GLU A 144 -1.16 -4.84 -9.15
CA GLU A 144 -0.29 -4.86 -7.97
C GLU A 144 -1.08 -4.75 -6.66
N SER A 145 -2.31 -4.23 -6.72
CA SER A 145 -3.20 -4.10 -5.56
C SER A 145 -4.11 -5.30 -5.32
N THR A 146 -3.83 -6.42 -5.98
CA THR A 146 -4.53 -7.67 -5.68
C THR A 146 -4.12 -8.15 -4.31
N ASP A 147 -5.09 -8.24 -3.42
CA ASP A 147 -4.95 -8.73 -2.04
C ASP A 147 -5.49 -10.15 -1.95
N ILE A 148 -4.79 -11.05 -1.29
CA ILE A 148 -5.18 -12.46 -1.16
C ILE A 148 -5.58 -12.73 0.28
N ASP A 149 -6.86 -12.60 0.56
CA ASP A 149 -7.46 -12.83 1.88
C ASP A 149 -8.31 -14.11 1.92
N THR A 150 -8.78 -14.58 0.78
CA THR A 150 -9.70 -15.73 0.69
C THR A 150 -9.16 -16.80 -0.28
N PRO A 151 -9.68 -18.05 -0.21
CA PRO A 151 -9.36 -19.07 -1.22
C PRO A 151 -9.72 -18.64 -2.66
N ASP A 152 -10.79 -17.89 -2.86
CA ASP A 152 -11.20 -17.40 -4.18
C ASP A 152 -10.19 -16.38 -4.72
N ASP A 153 -9.62 -15.52 -3.86
CA ASP A 153 -8.55 -14.59 -4.24
C ASP A 153 -7.29 -15.35 -4.65
N TRP A 154 -7.00 -16.47 -3.98
CA TRP A 154 -5.88 -17.32 -4.34
C TRP A 154 -6.05 -17.91 -5.75
N GLU A 155 -7.22 -18.47 -6.05
CA GLU A 155 -7.52 -19.02 -7.38
C GLU A 155 -7.42 -17.94 -8.47
N LEU A 156 -7.95 -16.74 -8.19
CA LEU A 156 -7.80 -15.59 -9.08
C LEU A 156 -6.33 -15.20 -9.27
N GLY A 157 -5.57 -15.18 -8.19
CA GLY A 157 -4.13 -14.91 -8.19
C GLY A 157 -3.36 -15.88 -9.08
N GLU A 158 -3.65 -17.18 -9.03
CA GLU A 158 -3.03 -18.18 -9.91
C GLU A 158 -3.30 -17.89 -11.40
N VAL A 159 -4.53 -17.55 -11.75
CA VAL A 159 -4.89 -17.15 -13.12
C VAL A 159 -4.14 -15.89 -13.55
N MET A 160 -4.02 -14.90 -12.66
CA MET A 160 -3.27 -13.66 -12.90
C MET A 160 -1.78 -13.95 -13.14
N VAL A 161 -1.16 -14.83 -12.34
CA VAL A 161 0.25 -15.25 -12.51
C VAL A 161 0.47 -15.80 -13.91
N GLU A 162 -0.40 -16.71 -14.37
CA GLU A 162 -0.28 -17.28 -15.71
C GLU A 162 -0.41 -16.23 -16.81
N TYR A 163 -1.39 -15.33 -16.68
CA TYR A 163 -1.62 -14.25 -17.64
C TYR A 163 -0.44 -13.29 -17.72
N TYR A 164 0.04 -12.78 -16.59
CA TYR A 164 1.13 -11.82 -16.55
C TYR A 164 2.48 -12.43 -16.91
N ARG A 165 2.69 -13.72 -16.61
CA ARG A 165 3.85 -14.48 -17.10
C ARG A 165 3.87 -14.55 -18.63
N LYS A 166 2.74 -14.86 -19.27
CA LYS A 166 2.61 -14.87 -20.72
C LYS A 166 2.83 -13.49 -21.34
N LYS A 167 2.55 -12.42 -20.61
CA LYS A 167 2.79 -11.04 -21.04
C LYS A 167 4.22 -10.54 -20.77
N GLY A 168 5.06 -11.32 -20.10
CA GLY A 168 6.41 -10.93 -19.71
C GLY A 168 6.49 -9.91 -18.57
N ILE A 169 5.37 -9.60 -17.92
CA ILE A 169 5.31 -8.61 -16.85
C ILE A 169 5.91 -9.16 -15.55
N LEU A 170 5.74 -10.45 -15.27
CA LEU A 170 6.25 -11.08 -14.04
C LEU A 170 7.75 -11.36 -14.04
N SER A 171 8.47 -11.06 -15.13
CA SER A 171 9.94 -11.16 -15.13
C SER A 171 10.62 -10.07 -14.30
N GLU A 172 9.85 -9.08 -13.82
CA GLU A 172 10.31 -7.93 -13.03
C GLU A 172 9.85 -7.98 -11.55
N LEU A 173 9.15 -9.04 -11.14
CA LEU A 173 8.74 -9.30 -9.76
C LEU A 173 9.83 -10.00 -8.96
#